data_31c1c0f4b150b64a713b3dedd47094c7
#
_entry.id   31c1c0f4b150b64a713b3dedd47094c7
#
_cell.length_a   1.000
_cell.length_b   1.000
_cell.length_c   1.000
_cell.angle_alpha   90.00
_cell.angle_beta   90.00
_cell.angle_gamma   90.00
#
_symmetry.space_group_name_H-M   'P 1'
#
loop_
_entity.id
_entity.type
_entity.pdbx_description
1 polymer ?
#
loop_
_entity_poly.entity_id
_entity_poly.type
_entity_poly.pdbx_seq_one_letter_code
_entity_poly.pdbx_strand_id
1 'polypeptide(L)'
;MNTNLNVKDMKLYTGADSIITELSALGFGPRSPLNFNEVCKIDQLHYHGAASVQLAIDALAIKENSHVLEIGAGWGGPSRFIAGRTKAQVTALELQNDFNSVGESITKRCGLNSFVTHRQDDFLQVEFKNFKFEHIVSWLALYHIPNRKFFTEKMYGLMVPGGTIFIEDLIQGSAYKDA
;
A
#
# COMPACT_ATOMS: atom_id res chain seq x y z
N MET A 1 -0.89 -13.84 -32.24
CA MET A 1 -2.01 -13.13 -31.59
C MET A 1 -1.42 -12.33 -30.45
N ASN A 2 -1.16 -11.03 -30.64
CA ASN A 2 -0.71 -10.15 -29.58
C ASN A 2 -1.93 -9.73 -28.77
N THR A 3 -2.28 -10.47 -27.74
CA THR A 3 -3.16 -9.96 -26.71
C THR A 3 -2.30 -9.09 -25.80
N ASN A 4 -2.24 -7.79 -26.11
CA ASN A 4 -1.85 -6.79 -25.13
C ASN A 4 -2.90 -6.81 -23.99
N LEU A 5 -2.79 -7.77 -23.10
CA LEU A 5 -3.54 -7.78 -21.86
C LEU A 5 -3.05 -6.56 -21.07
N ASN A 6 -3.88 -5.53 -21.08
CA ASN A 6 -3.63 -4.36 -20.26
C ASN A 6 -3.81 -4.81 -18.79
N VAL A 7 -2.75 -4.74 -18.01
CA VAL A 7 -2.76 -5.12 -16.58
C VAL A 7 -3.91 -4.41 -15.81
N LYS A 8 -4.35 -3.26 -16.29
CA LYS A 8 -5.47 -2.48 -15.72
C LYS A 8 -6.83 -3.14 -15.91
N ASP A 9 -6.98 -3.92 -16.97
CA ASP A 9 -8.23 -4.63 -17.28
C ASP A 9 -8.25 -6.02 -16.61
N MET A 10 -7.14 -6.44 -16.03
CA MET A 10 -7.02 -7.67 -15.27
C MET A 10 -7.39 -7.40 -13.81
N LYS A 11 -8.35 -8.14 -13.29
CA LYS A 11 -8.54 -8.21 -11.85
C LYS A 11 -7.37 -9.02 -11.26
N LEU A 12 -6.29 -8.35 -10.88
CA LEU A 12 -5.04 -8.96 -10.40
C LEU A 12 -5.28 -9.82 -9.18
N TYR A 13 -6.14 -9.35 -8.30
CA TYR A 13 -6.52 -10.07 -7.09
C TYR A 13 -8.04 -10.20 -7.01
N THR A 14 -8.47 -11.36 -6.52
CA THR A 14 -9.87 -11.64 -6.18
C THR A 14 -10.00 -11.74 -4.66
N GLY A 15 -11.20 -11.55 -4.12
CA GLY A 15 -11.44 -11.72 -2.70
C GLY A 15 -11.14 -10.49 -1.85
N ALA A 16 -11.32 -9.29 -2.39
CA ALA A 16 -11.21 -8.05 -1.61
C ALA A 16 -12.07 -8.08 -0.32
N ASP A 17 -13.19 -8.81 -0.35
CA ASP A 17 -14.10 -8.97 0.79
C ASP A 17 -13.66 -10.04 1.80
N SER A 18 -12.59 -10.79 1.53
CA SER A 18 -12.15 -11.88 2.42
C SER A 18 -11.83 -11.37 3.83
N ILE A 19 -11.21 -10.19 3.95
CA ILE A 19 -10.95 -9.57 5.25
C ILE A 19 -12.24 -9.22 6.00
N ILE A 20 -13.32 -8.87 5.31
CA ILE A 20 -14.62 -8.60 5.94
C ILE A 20 -15.18 -9.89 6.55
N THR A 21 -15.02 -11.01 5.85
CA THR A 21 -15.41 -12.33 6.34
C THR A 21 -14.61 -12.70 7.59
N GLU A 22 -13.29 -12.45 7.58
CA GLU A 22 -12.41 -12.71 8.70
C GLU A 22 -12.75 -11.84 9.92
N LEU A 23 -12.97 -10.53 9.71
CA LEU A 23 -13.43 -9.63 10.76
C LEU A 23 -14.77 -10.09 11.36
N SER A 24 -15.68 -10.56 10.52
CA SER A 24 -16.97 -11.10 10.98
C SER A 24 -16.80 -12.37 11.83
N ALA A 25 -15.90 -13.27 11.43
CA ALA A 25 -15.57 -14.47 12.20
C ALA A 25 -14.94 -14.14 13.56
N LEU A 26 -14.22 -13.00 13.65
CA LEU A 26 -13.69 -12.47 14.91
C LEU A 26 -14.74 -11.70 15.75
N GLY A 27 -16.00 -11.67 15.31
CA GLY A 27 -17.12 -11.04 16.03
C GLY A 27 -17.32 -9.55 15.75
N PHE A 28 -16.60 -8.98 14.77
CA PHE A 28 -16.81 -7.59 14.40
C PHE A 28 -17.95 -7.43 13.39
N GLY A 29 -18.99 -6.73 13.75
CA GLY A 29 -20.07 -6.37 12.83
C GLY A 29 -19.61 -5.39 11.74
N PRO A 30 -20.44 -5.18 10.68
CA PRO A 30 -20.07 -4.38 9.51
C PRO A 30 -19.69 -2.93 9.83
N ARG A 31 -20.16 -2.38 10.93
CA ARG A 31 -19.92 -0.99 11.37
C ARG A 31 -19.22 -0.89 12.71
N SER A 32 -18.81 -2.01 13.30
CA SER A 32 -18.12 -2.00 14.60
C SER A 32 -16.82 -1.20 14.51
N PRO A 33 -16.50 -0.35 15.49
CA PRO A 33 -15.18 0.21 15.62
C PRO A 33 -14.12 -0.90 15.66
N LEU A 34 -12.95 -0.65 15.09
CA LEU A 34 -11.85 -1.59 15.03
C LEU A 34 -10.64 -1.02 15.77
N ASN A 35 -9.89 -1.91 16.42
CA ASN A 35 -8.57 -1.56 16.95
C ASN A 35 -7.53 -1.88 15.88
N PHE A 36 -6.75 -0.89 15.42
CA PHE A 36 -5.76 -1.10 14.37
C PHE A 36 -4.69 -2.13 14.76
N ASN A 37 -4.33 -2.26 16.07
CA ASN A 37 -3.38 -3.28 16.53
C ASN A 37 -3.91 -4.72 16.36
N GLU A 38 -5.24 -4.90 16.37
CA GLU A 38 -5.84 -6.21 16.08
C GLU A 38 -5.97 -6.43 14.58
N VAL A 39 -6.40 -5.40 13.84
CA VAL A 39 -6.55 -5.47 12.39
C VAL A 39 -5.21 -5.72 11.70
N CYS A 40 -4.12 -5.11 12.15
CA CYS A 40 -2.81 -5.29 11.54
C CYS A 40 -2.24 -6.71 11.66
N LYS A 41 -2.89 -7.61 12.40
CA LYS A 41 -2.54 -9.04 12.44
C LYS A 41 -3.08 -9.82 11.25
N ILE A 42 -4.09 -9.28 10.55
CA ILE A 42 -4.83 -9.95 9.48
C ILE A 42 -4.88 -9.19 8.14
N ASP A 43 -4.48 -7.92 8.12
CA ASP A 43 -4.62 -7.05 6.95
C ASP A 43 -3.32 -6.82 6.15
N GLN A 44 -2.26 -7.56 6.49
CA GLN A 44 -0.98 -7.44 5.83
C GLN A 44 -0.88 -8.42 4.65
N LEU A 45 -0.97 -7.92 3.42
CA LEU A 45 -0.92 -8.72 2.18
C LEU A 45 0.51 -8.92 1.67
N HIS A 46 1.49 -9.01 2.58
CA HIS A 46 2.91 -9.18 2.25
C HIS A 46 3.61 -10.08 3.27
N TYR A 47 4.89 -10.38 3.05
CA TYR A 47 5.66 -11.23 3.95
C TYR A 47 6.01 -10.51 5.27
N HIS A 48 6.22 -11.29 6.31
CA HIS A 48 6.64 -10.81 7.65
C HIS A 48 5.64 -9.89 8.36
N GLY A 49 4.44 -9.63 7.79
CA GLY A 49 3.38 -8.86 8.44
C GLY A 49 3.86 -7.51 8.96
N ALA A 50 3.33 -7.08 10.10
CA ALA A 50 3.65 -5.79 10.71
C ALA A 50 5.15 -5.59 11.03
N ALA A 51 5.94 -6.66 11.14
CA ALA A 51 7.38 -6.53 11.40
C ALA A 51 8.14 -5.91 10.24
N SER A 52 7.78 -6.22 8.99
CA SER A 52 8.36 -5.58 7.81
C SER A 52 8.00 -4.09 7.75
N VAL A 53 6.77 -3.73 8.12
CA VAL A 53 6.35 -2.32 8.15
C VAL A 53 7.09 -1.56 9.26
N GLN A 54 7.29 -2.17 10.44
CA GLN A 54 8.09 -1.57 11.50
C GLN A 54 9.54 -1.34 11.06
N LEU A 55 10.13 -2.32 10.34
CA LEU A 55 11.48 -2.15 9.77
C LEU A 55 11.54 -0.93 8.82
N ALA A 56 10.52 -0.73 7.98
CA ALA A 56 10.45 0.44 7.10
C ALA A 56 10.36 1.74 7.90
N ILE A 57 9.52 1.79 8.95
CA ILE A 57 9.38 2.96 9.82
C ILE A 57 10.75 3.33 10.41
N ASP A 58 11.47 2.35 10.95
CA ASP A 58 12.76 2.57 11.61
C ASP A 58 13.86 2.96 10.61
N ALA A 59 13.95 2.25 9.49
CA ALA A 59 14.96 2.48 8.45
C ALA A 59 14.81 3.84 7.76
N LEU A 60 13.57 4.29 7.54
CA LEU A 60 13.28 5.57 6.91
C LEU A 60 13.13 6.72 7.91
N ALA A 61 13.16 6.43 9.21
CA ALA A 61 12.88 7.38 10.29
C ALA A 61 11.54 8.11 10.12
N ILE A 62 10.49 7.36 9.75
CA ILE A 62 9.13 7.91 9.59
C ILE A 62 8.62 8.39 10.94
N LYS A 63 8.18 9.63 11.01
CA LYS A 63 7.75 10.28 12.23
C LYS A 63 6.43 11.03 12.06
N GLU A 64 5.96 11.63 13.12
CA GLU A 64 4.77 12.46 13.11
C GLU A 64 4.87 13.56 12.03
N ASN A 65 3.78 13.74 11.30
CA ASN A 65 3.64 14.67 10.17
C ASN A 65 4.51 14.37 8.93
N SER A 66 5.28 13.28 8.90
CA SER A 66 5.89 12.84 7.63
C SER A 66 4.83 12.55 6.59
N HIS A 67 5.09 12.90 5.33
CA HIS A 67 4.23 12.57 4.20
C HIS A 67 4.74 11.31 3.51
N VAL A 68 3.95 10.25 3.56
CA VAL A 68 4.28 8.92 3.03
C VAL A 68 3.35 8.57 1.88
N LEU A 69 3.90 8.04 0.78
CA LEU A 69 3.14 7.40 -0.29
C LEU A 69 3.34 5.89 -0.22
N GLU A 70 2.29 5.13 -0.04
CA GLU A 70 2.29 3.69 -0.26
C GLU A 70 1.79 3.38 -1.67
N ILE A 71 2.60 2.65 -2.48
CA ILE A 71 2.25 2.23 -3.83
C ILE A 71 1.82 0.77 -3.81
N GLY A 72 0.59 0.49 -4.27
CA GLY A 72 -0.03 -0.83 -4.21
C GLY A 72 -0.52 -1.18 -2.82
N ALA A 73 -1.31 -0.30 -2.23
CA ALA A 73 -1.69 -0.38 -0.83
C ALA A 73 -2.64 -1.55 -0.47
N GLY A 74 -3.26 -2.19 -1.46
CA GLY A 74 -4.25 -3.21 -1.21
C GLY A 74 -5.36 -2.71 -0.28
N TRP A 75 -5.55 -3.38 0.85
CA TRP A 75 -6.46 -2.91 1.90
C TRP A 75 -5.90 -1.75 2.74
N GLY A 76 -4.67 -1.31 2.53
CA GLY A 76 -4.02 -0.26 3.30
C GLY A 76 -3.53 -0.71 4.69
N GLY A 77 -3.17 -1.98 4.84
CA GLY A 77 -2.63 -2.54 6.08
C GLY A 77 -1.37 -1.80 6.54
N PRO A 78 -0.31 -1.73 5.73
CA PRO A 78 0.89 -0.97 6.05
C PRO A 78 0.61 0.51 6.30
N SER A 79 -0.26 1.16 5.49
CA SER A 79 -0.66 2.56 5.71
C SER A 79 -1.25 2.79 7.09
N ARG A 80 -2.17 1.92 7.52
CA ARG A 80 -2.77 2.00 8.87
C ARG A 80 -1.73 1.78 9.96
N PHE A 81 -0.83 0.83 9.77
CA PHE A 81 0.23 0.55 10.73
C PHE A 81 1.17 1.75 10.88
N ILE A 82 1.66 2.31 9.77
CA ILE A 82 2.49 3.53 9.77
C ILE A 82 1.77 4.66 10.50
N ALA A 83 0.57 5.02 10.07
CA ALA A 83 -0.20 6.11 10.65
C ALA A 83 -0.53 5.89 12.14
N GLY A 84 -0.90 4.67 12.52
CA GLY A 84 -1.21 4.31 13.89
C GLY A 84 -0.01 4.42 14.83
N ARG A 85 1.19 4.08 14.34
CA ARG A 85 2.44 4.13 15.11
C ARG A 85 3.08 5.51 15.17
N THR A 86 3.05 6.24 14.06
CA THR A 86 3.86 7.46 13.90
C THR A 86 3.06 8.75 13.83
N LYS A 87 1.76 8.68 13.51
CA LYS A 87 0.91 9.83 13.17
C LYS A 87 1.35 10.54 11.88
N ALA A 88 2.07 9.84 11.00
CA ALA A 88 2.38 10.30 9.66
C ALA A 88 1.11 10.45 8.80
N GLN A 89 1.17 11.32 7.81
CA GLN A 89 0.15 11.48 6.77
C GLN A 89 0.45 10.50 5.63
N VAL A 90 -0.38 9.49 5.45
CA VAL A 90 -0.15 8.43 4.48
C VAL A 90 -1.16 8.51 3.34
N THR A 91 -0.67 8.55 2.10
CA THR A 91 -1.49 8.31 0.91
C THR A 91 -1.38 6.85 0.51
N ALA A 92 -2.44 6.11 0.68
CA ALA A 92 -2.57 4.71 0.29
C ALA A 92 -3.09 4.63 -1.15
N LEU A 93 -2.19 4.41 -2.11
CA LEU A 93 -2.52 4.34 -3.53
C LEU A 93 -2.74 2.90 -3.96
N GLU A 94 -3.94 2.59 -4.47
CA GLU A 94 -4.33 1.26 -4.92
C GLU A 94 -4.98 1.31 -6.31
N LEU A 95 -4.63 0.38 -7.17
CA LEU A 95 -5.17 0.28 -8.53
C LEU A 95 -6.60 -0.26 -8.53
N GLN A 96 -6.88 -1.30 -7.73
CA GLN A 96 -8.16 -1.99 -7.71
C GLN A 96 -9.16 -1.29 -6.78
N ASN A 97 -10.29 -0.87 -7.34
CA ASN A 97 -11.32 -0.13 -6.63
C ASN A 97 -11.93 -0.92 -5.45
N ASP A 98 -12.11 -2.22 -5.60
CA ASP A 98 -12.67 -3.06 -4.54
C ASP A 98 -11.76 -3.13 -3.31
N PHE A 99 -10.45 -3.34 -3.49
CA PHE A 99 -9.47 -3.29 -2.41
C PHE A 99 -9.39 -1.91 -1.77
N ASN A 100 -9.33 -0.85 -2.58
CA ASN A 100 -9.32 0.53 -2.09
C ASN A 100 -10.54 0.85 -1.22
N SER A 101 -11.75 0.50 -1.69
CA SER A 101 -13.00 0.79 -0.98
C SER A 101 -13.12 0.04 0.34
N VAL A 102 -12.75 -1.24 0.36
CA VAL A 102 -12.69 -2.05 1.59
C VAL A 102 -11.66 -1.46 2.56
N GLY A 103 -10.48 -1.11 2.07
CA GLY A 103 -9.41 -0.50 2.86
C GLY A 103 -9.82 0.81 3.51
N GLU A 104 -10.48 1.70 2.75
CA GLU A 104 -11.00 2.97 3.26
C GLU A 104 -12.02 2.76 4.38
N SER A 105 -12.95 1.79 4.19
CA SER A 105 -13.92 1.42 5.21
C SER A 105 -13.25 0.95 6.51
N ILE A 106 -12.25 0.08 6.42
CA ILE A 106 -11.49 -0.41 7.58
C ILE A 106 -10.75 0.74 8.25
N THR A 107 -10.08 1.59 7.49
CA THR A 107 -9.35 2.76 8.00
C THR A 107 -10.26 3.69 8.80
N LYS A 108 -11.46 3.97 8.29
CA LYS A 108 -12.48 4.76 8.98
C LYS A 108 -12.93 4.10 10.28
N ARG A 109 -13.15 2.79 10.28
CA ARG A 109 -13.52 2.02 11.48
C ARG A 109 -12.41 1.98 12.53
N CYS A 110 -11.15 2.10 12.11
CA CYS A 110 -9.99 2.24 13.00
C CYS A 110 -9.79 3.67 13.53
N GLY A 111 -10.58 4.66 13.07
CA GLY A 111 -10.41 6.06 13.46
C GLY A 111 -9.14 6.70 12.91
N LEU A 112 -8.58 6.17 11.80
CA LEU A 112 -7.32 6.64 11.20
C LEU A 112 -7.52 7.47 9.91
N ASN A 113 -8.76 7.80 9.55
CA ASN A 113 -9.09 8.54 8.33
C ASN A 113 -8.60 10.00 8.29
N SER A 114 -8.13 10.54 9.42
CA SER A 114 -7.43 11.83 9.46
C SER A 114 -5.93 11.73 9.12
N PHE A 115 -5.38 10.53 9.11
CA PHE A 115 -3.97 10.25 8.84
C PHE A 115 -3.76 9.44 7.54
N VAL A 116 -4.73 8.63 7.14
CA VAL A 116 -4.63 7.80 5.92
C VAL A 116 -5.67 8.23 4.92
N THR A 117 -5.21 8.66 3.75
CA THR A 117 -6.05 8.97 2.59
C THR A 117 -5.94 7.85 1.57
N HIS A 118 -7.04 7.13 1.37
CA HIS A 118 -7.13 6.13 0.30
C HIS A 118 -7.36 6.80 -1.04
N ARG A 119 -6.60 6.39 -2.06
CA ARG A 119 -6.72 6.88 -3.42
C ARG A 119 -6.71 5.72 -4.42
N GLN A 120 -7.81 5.53 -5.12
CA GLN A 120 -7.89 4.58 -6.22
C GLN A 120 -7.35 5.26 -7.50
N ASP A 121 -6.19 4.80 -7.97
CA ASP A 121 -5.60 5.31 -9.22
C ASP A 121 -4.46 4.39 -9.70
N ASP A 122 -4.06 4.54 -10.97
CA ASP A 122 -2.87 3.91 -11.52
C ASP A 122 -1.63 4.77 -11.24
N PHE A 123 -0.65 4.22 -10.55
CA PHE A 123 0.58 4.94 -10.23
C PHE A 123 1.25 5.55 -11.46
N LEU A 124 1.24 4.89 -12.60
CA LEU A 124 1.87 5.41 -13.83
C LEU A 124 1.13 6.62 -14.42
N GLN A 125 -0.15 6.83 -14.06
CA GLN A 125 -0.98 7.92 -14.61
C GLN A 125 -1.35 8.97 -13.59
N VAL A 126 -1.42 8.61 -12.31
CA VAL A 126 -1.82 9.51 -11.25
C VAL A 126 -0.98 10.77 -11.21
N GLU A 127 -1.64 11.91 -11.02
CA GLU A 127 -0.98 13.19 -10.79
C GLU A 127 -1.15 13.63 -9.34
N PHE A 128 -0.05 14.02 -8.72
CA PHE A 128 -0.04 14.59 -7.37
C PHE A 128 0.13 16.12 -7.39
N LYS A 129 -0.04 16.74 -8.58
CA LYS A 129 0.19 18.17 -8.81
C LYS A 129 1.58 18.57 -8.29
N ASN A 130 1.65 19.51 -7.36
CA ASN A 130 2.93 19.96 -6.78
C ASN A 130 3.24 19.29 -5.43
N PHE A 131 2.48 18.27 -5.03
CA PHE A 131 2.69 17.58 -3.77
C PHE A 131 3.90 16.63 -3.85
N LYS A 132 4.72 16.64 -2.81
CA LYS A 132 5.91 15.79 -2.68
C LYS A 132 5.84 14.97 -1.41
N PHE A 133 6.49 13.80 -1.45
CA PHE A 133 6.56 12.87 -0.33
C PHE A 133 7.96 12.81 0.25
N GLU A 134 8.06 12.67 1.56
CA GLU A 134 9.32 12.44 2.26
C GLU A 134 9.71 10.98 2.14
N HIS A 135 8.71 10.08 2.12
CA HIS A 135 8.93 8.64 2.04
C HIS A 135 8.00 8.01 1.01
N ILE A 136 8.54 7.08 0.23
CA ILE A 136 7.74 6.20 -0.64
C ILE A 136 7.98 4.77 -0.18
N VAL A 137 6.90 4.02 0.02
CA VAL A 137 6.95 2.63 0.46
C VAL A 137 6.14 1.74 -0.46
N SER A 138 6.52 0.47 -0.58
CA SER A 138 5.77 -0.51 -1.37
C SER A 138 6.10 -1.93 -0.92
N TRP A 139 5.08 -2.78 -0.83
CA TRP A 139 5.19 -4.20 -0.52
C TRP A 139 4.50 -5.03 -1.58
N LEU A 140 5.25 -5.92 -2.24
CA LEU A 140 4.78 -6.89 -3.24
C LEU A 140 3.87 -6.29 -4.34
N ALA A 141 4.15 -5.08 -4.80
CA ALA A 141 3.35 -4.42 -5.82
C ALA A 141 4.13 -4.08 -7.09
N LEU A 142 5.42 -3.83 -6.98
CA LEU A 142 6.19 -3.29 -8.10
C LEU A 142 6.38 -4.30 -9.23
N TYR A 143 6.41 -5.59 -8.94
CA TYR A 143 6.56 -6.62 -9.99
C TYR A 143 5.36 -6.65 -10.95
N HIS A 144 4.21 -6.07 -10.55
CA HIS A 144 3.04 -5.87 -11.43
C HIS A 144 3.13 -4.61 -12.30
N ILE A 145 4.00 -3.65 -11.96
CA ILE A 145 4.05 -2.36 -12.64
C ILE A 145 5.02 -2.45 -13.83
N PRO A 146 4.54 -2.29 -15.06
CA PRO A 146 5.40 -2.28 -16.25
C PRO A 146 6.23 -0.99 -16.32
N ASN A 147 7.16 -0.93 -17.30
CA ASN A 147 7.96 0.26 -17.58
C ASN A 147 8.76 0.77 -16.36
N ARG A 148 9.68 -0.07 -15.88
CA ARG A 148 10.54 0.18 -14.70
C ARG A 148 11.25 1.54 -14.73
N LYS A 149 11.73 1.96 -15.90
CA LYS A 149 12.41 3.25 -16.05
C LYS A 149 11.47 4.40 -15.70
N PHE A 150 10.32 4.47 -16.36
CA PHE A 150 9.33 5.53 -16.14
C PHE A 150 8.81 5.50 -14.69
N PHE A 151 8.58 4.31 -14.15
CA PHE A 151 8.20 4.11 -12.75
C PHE A 151 9.22 4.74 -11.80
N THR A 152 10.52 4.45 -11.98
CA THR A 152 11.59 4.96 -11.12
C THR A 152 11.74 6.49 -11.25
N GLU A 153 11.69 7.02 -12.47
CA GLU A 153 11.73 8.47 -12.74
C GLU A 153 10.56 9.18 -12.07
N LYS A 154 9.37 8.59 -12.12
CA LYS A 154 8.17 9.14 -11.49
C LYS A 154 8.28 9.12 -9.97
N MET A 155 8.72 8.02 -9.35
CA MET A 155 8.98 7.99 -7.90
C MET A 155 9.94 9.09 -7.48
N TYR A 156 11.09 9.19 -8.18
CA TYR A 156 12.08 10.23 -7.92
C TYR A 156 11.48 11.64 -8.03
N GLY A 157 10.69 11.87 -9.08
CA GLY A 157 10.01 13.14 -9.30
C GLY A 157 8.98 13.50 -8.22
N LEU A 158 8.45 12.53 -7.46
CA LEU A 158 7.48 12.73 -6.40
C LEU A 158 8.11 12.95 -5.02
N MET A 159 9.42 12.77 -4.87
CA MET A 159 10.09 12.94 -3.58
C MET A 159 10.59 14.37 -3.36
N VAL A 160 10.64 14.76 -2.09
CA VAL A 160 11.41 15.92 -1.67
C VAL A 160 12.91 15.64 -1.80
N PRO A 161 13.78 16.65 -1.91
CA PRO A 161 15.23 16.46 -1.79
C PRO A 161 15.58 15.75 -0.47
N GLY A 162 16.35 14.65 -0.55
CA GLY A 162 16.68 13.81 0.61
C GLY A 162 15.58 12.82 1.01
N GLY A 163 14.50 12.72 0.28
CA GLY A 163 13.47 11.72 0.49
C GLY A 163 13.98 10.28 0.34
N THR A 164 13.31 9.33 0.97
CA THR A 164 13.75 7.93 1.08
C THR A 164 12.70 6.95 0.56
N ILE A 165 13.15 5.77 0.14
CA ILE A 165 12.29 4.72 -0.42
C ILE A 165 12.56 3.40 0.32
N PHE A 166 11.48 2.69 0.65
CA PHE A 166 11.51 1.29 1.11
C PHE A 166 10.69 0.42 0.16
N ILE A 167 11.29 -0.65 -0.32
CA ILE A 167 10.63 -1.60 -1.22
C ILE A 167 10.93 -3.02 -0.72
N GLU A 168 9.87 -3.79 -0.50
CA GLU A 168 9.92 -5.24 -0.33
C GLU A 168 9.20 -5.87 -1.52
N ASP A 169 9.94 -6.63 -2.35
CA ASP A 169 9.36 -7.21 -3.56
C ASP A 169 10.07 -8.52 -3.97
N LEU A 170 9.47 -9.22 -4.91
CA LEU A 170 10.04 -10.43 -5.50
C LEU A 170 11.17 -10.07 -6.47
N ILE A 171 12.28 -10.77 -6.35
CA ILE A 171 13.40 -10.68 -7.29
C ILE A 171 13.65 -12.04 -7.92
N GLN A 172 14.02 -12.03 -9.20
CA GLN A 172 14.46 -13.25 -9.88
C GLN A 172 15.82 -13.69 -9.32
N GLY A 173 15.88 -14.90 -8.81
CA GLY A 173 17.15 -15.46 -8.32
C GLY A 173 18.15 -15.74 -9.46
N SER A 174 19.45 -15.69 -9.17
CA SER A 174 20.52 -15.95 -10.13
C SER A 174 20.51 -17.35 -10.74
N ALA A 175 19.81 -18.30 -10.12
CA ALA A 175 19.67 -19.68 -10.61
C ALA A 175 18.56 -19.86 -11.65
N TYR A 176 17.73 -18.83 -11.90
CA TYR A 176 16.69 -18.87 -12.92
C TYR A 176 17.34 -18.77 -14.30
N LYS A 177 17.30 -19.86 -15.06
CA LYS A 177 17.65 -19.86 -16.48
C LYS A 177 16.35 -19.70 -17.26
N ASP A 178 16.31 -18.78 -18.19
CA ASP A 178 15.18 -18.64 -19.12
C ASP A 178 14.91 -20.01 -19.76
N ALA A 179 13.69 -20.51 -19.53
CA ALA A 179 13.20 -21.78 -20.10
C ALA A 179 12.49 -21.49 -21.42
#